data_97a5706674f2e8156ede227a0f4954be
#
_entry.id   97a5706674f2e8156ede227a0f4954be
#
_cell.length_a   1.000
_cell.length_b   1.000
_cell.length_c   1.000
_cell.angle_alpha   90.00
_cell.angle_beta   90.00
_cell.angle_gamma   90.00
#
_symmetry.space_group_name_H-M   'P 1'
#
loop_
_entity.id
_entity.type
_entity.pdbx_description
1 polymer ?
#
loop_
_entity_poly.entity_id
_entity_poly.type
_entity_poly.pdbx_seq_one_letter_code
_entity_poly.pdbx_strand_id
1 'polypeptide(L)'
;MDASHRPKLAETFVHETVRLREAKIGRRCEVLNNTRIEYASLGDYSYLGENCEVADAVIGKFTAIANSVRIGAPNHPMGRPSQHRFTYCPEYYEATATRDRDFFAERRGDRVIVGNDCWIGHAAILLPGVTVGDGAVIAAGAVVSRSVPAYTVVGGVPARAIRRRFPELVAESLRRIAWWDWPDEVIFERLSDFRSEAIEQFCERWDPAVAASR
;
A
#
# COMPACT_ATOMS: atom_id res chain seq x y z
N MET A 1 3.02 36.02 5.96
CA MET A 1 3.22 34.88 5.02
C MET A 1 2.06 34.89 4.05
N ASP A 2 2.37 35.04 2.78
CA ASP A 2 1.37 35.19 1.72
C ASP A 2 0.59 33.88 1.55
N ALA A 3 -0.74 33.92 1.62
CA ALA A 3 -1.65 32.76 1.50
C ALA A 3 -1.54 32.04 0.14
N SER A 4 -0.84 32.65 -0.83
CA SER A 4 -0.65 32.13 -2.20
C SER A 4 0.34 30.94 -2.28
N HIS A 5 1.07 30.60 -1.21
CA HIS A 5 2.12 29.57 -1.22
C HIS A 5 1.78 28.32 -0.38
N ARG A 6 0.51 28.12 0.01
CA ARG A 6 0.14 26.90 0.74
C ARG A 6 0.18 25.69 -0.20
N PRO A 7 0.92 24.61 0.14
CA PRO A 7 0.95 23.40 -0.66
C PRO A 7 -0.46 22.77 -0.82
N LYS A 8 -0.75 22.16 -1.98
CA LYS A 8 -2.01 21.45 -2.23
C LYS A 8 -2.32 20.43 -1.12
N LEU A 9 -1.32 19.68 -0.68
CA LEU A 9 -1.43 18.67 0.37
C LEU A 9 -0.77 19.13 1.68
N ALA A 10 -1.00 20.38 2.09
CA ALA A 10 -0.65 20.81 3.44
C ALA A 10 -1.38 19.99 4.51
N GLU A 11 -2.55 19.50 4.17
CA GLU A 11 -3.39 18.58 4.95
C GLU A 11 -3.80 17.38 4.07
N THR A 12 -4.27 16.31 4.71
CA THR A 12 -4.83 15.16 4.00
C THR A 12 -6.12 15.56 3.28
N PHE A 13 -6.20 15.20 2.01
CA PHE A 13 -7.39 15.38 1.18
C PHE A 13 -8.11 14.05 0.99
N VAL A 14 -9.39 14.01 1.33
CA VAL A 14 -10.29 12.88 1.07
C VAL A 14 -11.49 13.41 0.32
N HIS A 15 -11.70 12.92 -0.90
CA HIS A 15 -12.83 13.36 -1.73
C HIS A 15 -14.17 12.98 -1.08
N GLU A 16 -15.21 13.80 -1.24
CA GLU A 16 -16.52 13.63 -0.60
C GLU A 16 -17.24 12.32 -0.93
N THR A 17 -16.95 11.71 -2.09
CA THR A 17 -17.54 10.43 -2.51
C THR A 17 -16.83 9.21 -1.93
N VAL A 18 -15.73 9.40 -1.20
CA VAL A 18 -14.97 8.30 -0.57
C VAL A 18 -15.78 7.70 0.56
N ARG A 19 -15.76 6.37 0.66
CA ARG A 19 -16.42 5.64 1.74
C ARG A 19 -15.37 5.02 2.65
N LEU A 20 -15.39 5.44 3.92
CA LEU A 20 -14.47 4.94 4.96
C LEU A 20 -15.24 4.09 5.98
N ARG A 21 -14.67 2.94 6.33
CA ARG A 21 -15.16 2.09 7.42
C ARG A 21 -13.99 1.53 8.21
N GLU A 22 -13.87 1.91 9.50
CA GLU A 22 -12.74 1.50 10.36
C GLU A 22 -11.38 1.70 9.65
N ALA A 23 -11.24 2.86 9.00
CA ALA A 23 -10.06 3.24 8.23
C ALA A 23 -9.25 4.31 8.96
N LYS A 24 -7.92 4.21 8.86
CA LYS A 24 -6.99 5.24 9.35
C LYS A 24 -6.22 5.82 8.18
N ILE A 25 -6.30 7.13 8.00
CA ILE A 25 -5.59 7.84 6.94
C ILE A 25 -4.51 8.71 7.58
N GLY A 26 -3.29 8.58 7.12
CA GLY A 26 -2.13 9.34 7.58
C GLY A 26 -2.16 10.81 7.16
N ARG A 27 -1.06 11.52 7.45
CA ARG A 27 -0.90 12.94 7.13
C ARG A 27 -0.54 13.13 5.66
N ARG A 28 -0.99 14.24 5.07
CA ARG A 28 -0.65 14.66 3.70
C ARG A 28 -0.96 13.59 2.64
N CYS A 29 -1.97 12.77 2.92
CA CYS A 29 -2.49 11.78 1.98
C CYS A 29 -3.47 12.41 0.99
N GLU A 30 -3.67 11.77 -0.17
CA GLU A 30 -4.72 12.11 -1.12
C GLU A 30 -5.54 10.85 -1.44
N VAL A 31 -6.87 10.92 -1.25
CA VAL A 31 -7.79 9.84 -1.61
C VAL A 31 -8.83 10.40 -2.57
N LEU A 32 -8.78 9.92 -3.82
CA LEU A 32 -9.62 10.44 -4.88
C LEU A 32 -11.00 9.77 -4.94
N ASN A 33 -11.85 10.29 -5.82
CA ASN A 33 -13.27 9.98 -5.89
C ASN A 33 -13.61 8.50 -6.06
N ASN A 34 -14.79 8.12 -5.58
CA ASN A 34 -15.38 6.78 -5.67
C ASN A 34 -14.54 5.66 -5.04
N THR A 35 -13.56 6.00 -4.19
CA THR A 35 -12.70 5.03 -3.51
C THR A 35 -13.36 4.55 -2.21
N ARG A 36 -13.20 3.26 -1.90
CA ARG A 36 -13.66 2.63 -0.65
C ARG A 36 -12.48 2.10 0.13
N ILE A 37 -12.41 2.39 1.43
CA ILE A 37 -11.37 1.88 2.33
C ILE A 37 -12.05 1.30 3.57
N GLU A 38 -11.87 -0.01 3.81
CA GLU A 38 -12.50 -0.71 4.92
C GLU A 38 -11.46 -1.52 5.70
N TYR A 39 -11.45 -1.40 7.04
CA TYR A 39 -10.53 -2.11 7.95
C TYR A 39 -9.05 -1.99 7.54
N ALA A 40 -8.64 -0.81 7.11
CA ALA A 40 -7.32 -0.59 6.55
C ALA A 40 -6.67 0.70 7.05
N SER A 41 -5.35 0.79 6.89
CA SER A 41 -4.60 2.01 7.16
C SER A 41 -3.76 2.43 5.96
N LEU A 42 -3.69 3.74 5.73
CA LEU A 42 -2.86 4.40 4.72
C LEU A 42 -1.82 5.26 5.43
N GLY A 43 -0.55 4.99 5.19
CA GLY A 43 0.58 5.73 5.77
C GLY A 43 0.74 7.13 5.18
N ASP A 44 1.47 7.98 5.89
CA ASP A 44 1.70 9.38 5.54
C ASP A 44 2.21 9.54 4.10
N TYR A 45 1.81 10.60 3.43
CA TYR A 45 2.22 10.96 2.06
C TYR A 45 1.80 9.98 0.96
N SER A 46 1.02 8.94 1.30
CA SER A 46 0.51 8.00 0.31
C SER A 46 -0.75 8.52 -0.37
N TYR A 47 -1.01 8.07 -1.58
CA TYR A 47 -2.23 8.43 -2.26
C TYR A 47 -2.91 7.23 -2.94
N LEU A 48 -4.23 7.32 -3.04
CA LEU A 48 -5.09 6.43 -3.83
C LEU A 48 -5.77 7.21 -4.94
N GLY A 49 -5.63 6.72 -6.14
CA GLY A 49 -6.37 7.19 -7.30
C GLY A 49 -7.87 6.93 -7.19
N GLU A 50 -8.59 7.20 -8.26
CA GLU A 50 -10.03 7.03 -8.36
C GLU A 50 -10.46 5.57 -8.42
N ASN A 51 -11.68 5.29 -7.96
CA ASN A 51 -12.34 3.98 -8.10
C ASN A 51 -11.54 2.81 -7.47
N CYS A 52 -10.75 3.09 -6.44
CA CYS A 52 -10.01 2.05 -5.72
C CYS A 52 -10.89 1.38 -4.66
N GLU A 53 -10.62 0.09 -4.43
CA GLU A 53 -11.22 -0.65 -3.33
C GLU A 53 -10.14 -1.29 -2.48
N VAL A 54 -10.06 -0.91 -1.20
CA VAL A 54 -9.07 -1.39 -0.23
C VAL A 54 -9.81 -2.00 0.95
N ALA A 55 -9.50 -3.25 1.26
CA ALA A 55 -10.05 -3.94 2.43
C ALA A 55 -8.96 -4.75 3.15
N ASP A 56 -9.07 -4.82 4.49
CA ASP A 56 -8.18 -5.61 5.33
C ASP A 56 -6.69 -5.43 4.95
N ALA A 57 -6.21 -4.18 4.96
CA ALA A 57 -4.86 -3.84 4.49
C ALA A 57 -4.13 -2.86 5.40
N VAL A 58 -2.79 -2.96 5.39
CA VAL A 58 -1.89 -1.96 5.96
C VAL A 58 -1.01 -1.45 4.82
N ILE A 59 -1.06 -0.16 4.53
CA ILE A 59 -0.30 0.48 3.46
C ILE A 59 0.68 1.45 4.10
N GLY A 60 1.95 1.32 3.75
CA GLY A 60 3.05 2.14 4.24
C GLY A 60 3.01 3.58 3.72
N LYS A 61 4.07 4.32 4.04
CA LYS A 61 4.25 5.74 3.70
C LYS A 61 4.73 5.90 2.26
N PHE A 62 4.47 7.06 1.65
CA PHE A 62 4.95 7.45 0.32
C PHE A 62 4.57 6.44 -0.78
N THR A 63 3.50 5.67 -0.58
CA THR A 63 3.04 4.67 -1.54
C THR A 63 2.07 5.30 -2.54
N ALA A 64 2.38 5.14 -3.83
CA ALA A 64 1.61 5.64 -4.96
C ALA A 64 0.67 4.55 -5.49
N ILE A 65 -0.64 4.74 -5.38
CA ILE A 65 -1.64 3.78 -5.84
C ILE A 65 -2.48 4.44 -6.93
N ALA A 66 -2.39 3.88 -8.14
CA ALA A 66 -3.12 4.39 -9.30
C ALA A 66 -4.61 4.09 -9.24
N ASN A 67 -5.37 4.52 -10.26
CA ASN A 67 -6.82 4.33 -10.31
C ASN A 67 -7.22 2.85 -10.47
N SER A 68 -8.40 2.50 -10.00
CA SER A 68 -9.05 1.20 -10.18
C SER A 68 -8.30 0.02 -9.56
N VAL A 69 -7.46 0.26 -8.57
CA VAL A 69 -6.71 -0.78 -7.85
C VAL A 69 -7.61 -1.47 -6.84
N ARG A 70 -7.50 -2.83 -6.77
CA ARG A 70 -8.14 -3.65 -5.75
C ARG A 70 -7.10 -4.22 -4.79
N ILE A 71 -7.20 -3.89 -3.50
CA ILE A 71 -6.36 -4.46 -2.44
C ILE A 71 -7.23 -5.24 -1.46
N GLY A 72 -6.87 -6.50 -1.17
CA GLY A 72 -7.59 -7.35 -0.23
C GLY A 72 -8.95 -7.81 -0.75
N ALA A 73 -9.01 -8.29 -2.01
CA ALA A 73 -10.23 -8.89 -2.54
C ALA A 73 -10.65 -10.10 -1.68
N PRO A 74 -11.83 -10.08 -1.02
CA PRO A 74 -12.17 -11.07 -0.01
C PRO A 74 -12.38 -12.46 -0.60
N ASN A 75 -11.84 -13.48 0.07
CA ASN A 75 -12.08 -14.89 -0.24
C ASN A 75 -13.47 -15.36 0.21
N HIS A 76 -13.97 -16.40 -0.41
CA HIS A 76 -15.13 -17.19 0.01
C HIS A 76 -14.69 -18.49 0.71
N PRO A 77 -15.52 -19.12 1.54
CA PRO A 77 -15.17 -20.34 2.30
C PRO A 77 -15.16 -21.57 1.40
N MET A 78 -14.08 -21.78 0.63
CA MET A 78 -13.96 -22.86 -0.36
C MET A 78 -13.99 -24.27 0.24
N GLY A 79 -13.70 -24.43 1.53
CA GLY A 79 -13.76 -25.72 2.24
C GLY A 79 -15.15 -26.11 2.74
N ARG A 80 -16.17 -25.27 2.54
CA ARG A 80 -17.55 -25.55 2.95
C ARG A 80 -18.36 -26.18 1.82
N PRO A 81 -19.44 -26.92 2.12
CA PRO A 81 -20.36 -27.45 1.10
C PRO A 81 -20.93 -26.38 0.16
N SER A 82 -21.01 -25.12 0.62
CA SER A 82 -21.36 -23.97 -0.19
C SER A 82 -20.46 -22.78 0.14
N GLN A 83 -19.95 -22.13 -0.91
CA GLN A 83 -19.20 -20.89 -0.81
C GLN A 83 -20.09 -19.66 -0.70
N HIS A 84 -21.40 -19.84 -0.83
CA HIS A 84 -22.35 -18.73 -0.90
C HIS A 84 -22.45 -17.99 0.44
N ARG A 85 -22.79 -16.72 0.36
CA ARG A 85 -22.88 -15.79 1.50
C ARG A 85 -23.76 -16.28 2.64
N PHE A 86 -24.81 -17.08 2.37
CA PHE A 86 -25.68 -17.58 3.42
C PHE A 86 -24.94 -18.44 4.47
N THR A 87 -23.78 -19.00 4.13
CA THR A 87 -22.98 -19.82 5.07
C THR A 87 -22.22 -19.00 6.09
N TYR A 88 -22.07 -17.67 5.91
CA TYR A 88 -21.35 -16.78 6.82
C TYR A 88 -22.09 -15.47 7.15
N CYS A 89 -23.11 -15.11 6.38
CA CYS A 89 -24.05 -14.03 6.68
C CYS A 89 -25.49 -14.54 6.54
N PRO A 90 -25.89 -15.61 7.26
CA PRO A 90 -27.22 -16.17 7.12
C PRO A 90 -28.31 -15.20 7.55
N GLU A 91 -28.02 -14.25 8.43
CA GLU A 91 -28.94 -13.20 8.87
C GLU A 91 -29.44 -12.28 7.74
N TYR A 92 -28.82 -12.34 6.56
CA TYR A 92 -29.33 -11.64 5.37
C TYR A 92 -30.56 -12.32 4.75
N TYR A 93 -30.81 -13.59 5.11
CA TYR A 93 -31.83 -14.45 4.53
C TYR A 93 -32.78 -15.00 5.57
N GLU A 94 -32.35 -15.18 6.81
CA GLU A 94 -33.09 -15.75 7.90
C GLU A 94 -32.90 -14.90 9.17
N ALA A 95 -33.99 -14.30 9.67
CA ALA A 95 -33.96 -13.31 10.76
C ALA A 95 -33.41 -13.86 12.09
N THR A 96 -33.56 -15.17 12.34
CA THR A 96 -33.09 -15.82 13.57
C THR A 96 -31.63 -16.30 13.50
N ALA A 97 -31.04 -16.30 12.31
CA ALA A 97 -29.67 -16.75 12.09
C ALA A 97 -28.63 -15.68 12.47
N THR A 98 -27.48 -16.13 12.92
CA THR A 98 -26.39 -15.25 13.36
C THR A 98 -25.19 -15.34 12.44
N ARG A 99 -24.55 -14.19 12.24
CA ARG A 99 -23.33 -14.06 11.45
C ARG A 99 -22.20 -14.93 12.00
N ASP A 100 -21.46 -15.59 11.12
CA ASP A 100 -20.24 -16.34 11.43
C ASP A 100 -19.08 -15.38 11.71
N ARG A 101 -18.87 -15.06 12.98
CA ARG A 101 -17.84 -14.11 13.43
C ARG A 101 -16.43 -14.67 13.27
N ASP A 102 -16.27 -15.99 13.39
CA ASP A 102 -14.97 -16.65 13.32
C ASP A 102 -14.44 -16.61 11.88
N PHE A 103 -15.27 -16.87 10.90
CA PHE A 103 -14.94 -16.71 9.48
C PHE A 103 -14.49 -15.27 9.14
N PHE A 104 -15.16 -14.26 9.71
CA PHE A 104 -14.74 -12.87 9.50
C PHE A 104 -13.45 -12.51 10.22
N ALA A 105 -13.20 -13.10 11.39
CA ALA A 105 -11.94 -12.92 12.12
C ALA A 105 -10.77 -13.54 11.34
N GLU A 106 -10.93 -14.75 10.82
CA GLU A 106 -9.97 -15.43 9.95
C GLU A 106 -9.65 -14.60 8.70
N ARG A 107 -10.68 -14.15 7.97
CA ARG A 107 -10.49 -13.27 6.80
C ARG A 107 -9.71 -12.00 7.10
N ARG A 108 -9.94 -11.37 8.26
CA ARG A 108 -9.18 -10.19 8.68
C ARG A 108 -7.75 -10.51 9.07
N GLY A 109 -7.45 -11.77 9.42
CA GLY A 109 -6.09 -12.26 9.65
C GLY A 109 -5.26 -12.25 8.37
N ASP A 110 -5.90 -12.49 7.21
CA ASP A 110 -5.26 -12.52 5.88
C ASP A 110 -5.05 -11.10 5.30
N ARG A 111 -4.51 -10.20 6.10
CA ARG A 111 -4.26 -8.82 5.67
C ARG A 111 -3.27 -8.73 4.53
N VAL A 112 -3.51 -7.78 3.64
CA VAL A 112 -2.49 -7.33 2.69
C VAL A 112 -1.59 -6.31 3.37
N ILE A 113 -0.29 -6.53 3.28
CA ILE A 113 0.71 -5.57 3.77
C ILE A 113 1.42 -4.96 2.56
N VAL A 114 1.35 -3.64 2.43
CA VAL A 114 2.11 -2.89 1.42
C VAL A 114 3.12 -2.02 2.17
N GLY A 115 4.39 -2.17 1.81
CA GLY A 115 5.48 -1.40 2.39
C GLY A 115 5.48 0.08 1.99
N ASN A 116 6.58 0.73 2.25
CA ASN A 116 6.80 2.14 1.95
C ASN A 116 7.35 2.33 0.52
N ASP A 117 7.21 3.51 -0.07
CA ASP A 117 7.72 3.85 -1.41
C ASP A 117 7.30 2.84 -2.49
N CYS A 118 6.13 2.20 -2.34
CA CYS A 118 5.61 1.28 -3.34
C CYS A 118 4.86 2.02 -4.45
N TRP A 119 4.90 1.46 -5.66
CA TRP A 119 4.07 1.92 -6.77
C TRP A 119 3.15 0.80 -7.23
N ILE A 120 1.84 1.01 -7.07
CA ILE A 120 0.80 0.07 -7.50
C ILE A 120 0.14 0.65 -8.77
N GLY A 121 0.39 0.00 -9.89
CA GLY A 121 -0.10 0.41 -11.21
C GLY A 121 -1.62 0.26 -11.37
N HIS A 122 -2.16 0.98 -12.35
CA HIS A 122 -3.59 1.01 -12.68
C HIS A 122 -4.21 -0.39 -12.79
N ALA A 123 -5.38 -0.58 -12.21
CA ALA A 123 -6.16 -1.83 -12.24
C ALA A 123 -5.42 -3.08 -11.71
N ALA A 124 -4.38 -2.91 -10.90
CA ALA A 124 -3.75 -4.05 -10.24
C ALA A 124 -4.65 -4.62 -9.15
N ILE A 125 -4.53 -5.93 -8.92
CA ILE A 125 -5.28 -6.66 -7.90
C ILE A 125 -4.30 -7.35 -6.96
N LEU A 126 -4.38 -7.05 -5.67
CA LEU A 126 -3.61 -7.71 -4.61
C LEU A 126 -4.54 -8.64 -3.84
N LEU A 127 -4.25 -9.95 -3.86
CA LEU A 127 -5.05 -10.95 -3.15
C LEU A 127 -4.75 -10.94 -1.64
N PRO A 128 -5.66 -11.46 -0.79
CA PRO A 128 -5.45 -11.55 0.65
C PRO A 128 -4.15 -12.25 1.04
N GLY A 129 -3.56 -11.88 2.16
CA GLY A 129 -2.34 -12.49 2.72
C GLY A 129 -1.03 -12.10 2.01
N VAL A 130 -1.11 -11.27 0.97
CA VAL A 130 0.07 -10.83 0.21
C VAL A 130 0.83 -9.74 0.97
N THR A 131 2.15 -9.86 1.02
CA THR A 131 3.06 -8.80 1.45
C THR A 131 3.81 -8.23 0.25
N VAL A 132 3.77 -6.92 0.07
CA VAL A 132 4.55 -6.17 -0.92
C VAL A 132 5.64 -5.40 -0.17
N GLY A 133 6.90 -5.74 -0.42
CA GLY A 133 8.04 -5.11 0.27
C GLY A 133 8.29 -3.66 -0.17
N ASP A 134 9.04 -2.92 0.66
CA ASP A 134 9.36 -1.51 0.42
C ASP A 134 9.93 -1.28 -0.98
N GLY A 135 9.54 -0.20 -1.60
CA GLY A 135 10.03 0.18 -2.92
C GLY A 135 9.63 -0.75 -4.07
N ALA A 136 8.75 -1.73 -3.86
CA ALA A 136 8.28 -2.61 -4.93
C ALA A 136 7.37 -1.90 -5.92
N VAL A 137 7.34 -2.40 -7.13
CA VAL A 137 6.47 -1.90 -8.21
C VAL A 137 5.57 -3.02 -8.71
N ILE A 138 4.28 -2.79 -8.68
CA ILE A 138 3.26 -3.65 -9.26
C ILE A 138 2.81 -3.04 -10.59
N ALA A 139 3.06 -3.71 -11.70
CA ALA A 139 2.67 -3.23 -13.02
C ALA A 139 1.15 -3.13 -13.17
N ALA A 140 0.69 -2.26 -14.05
CA ALA A 140 -0.73 -2.11 -14.35
C ALA A 140 -1.38 -3.44 -14.77
N GLY A 141 -2.60 -3.70 -14.30
CA GLY A 141 -3.36 -4.91 -14.58
C GLY A 141 -2.81 -6.20 -13.98
N ALA A 142 -1.78 -6.14 -13.13
CA ALA A 142 -1.20 -7.32 -12.50
C ALA A 142 -2.13 -7.93 -11.44
N VAL A 143 -2.17 -9.26 -11.35
CA VAL A 143 -2.85 -9.99 -10.25
C VAL A 143 -1.80 -10.62 -9.35
N VAL A 144 -1.59 -9.99 -8.20
CA VAL A 144 -0.58 -10.40 -7.21
C VAL A 144 -1.17 -11.43 -6.27
N SER A 145 -0.73 -12.68 -6.41
CA SER A 145 -1.18 -13.84 -5.62
C SER A 145 -0.10 -14.41 -4.69
N ARG A 146 1.08 -13.78 -4.66
CA ARG A 146 2.22 -14.15 -3.79
C ARG A 146 2.94 -12.90 -3.34
N SER A 147 3.61 -12.97 -2.20
CA SER A 147 4.39 -11.85 -1.68
C SER A 147 5.48 -11.40 -2.66
N VAL A 148 5.71 -10.09 -2.70
CA VAL A 148 6.66 -9.42 -3.60
C VAL A 148 7.83 -8.90 -2.78
N PRO A 149 9.06 -9.31 -3.07
CA PRO A 149 10.23 -8.80 -2.37
C PRO A 149 10.42 -7.29 -2.56
N ALA A 150 11.07 -6.66 -1.59
CA ALA A 150 11.41 -5.24 -1.66
C ALA A 150 12.15 -4.91 -2.97
N TYR A 151 11.93 -3.73 -3.51
CA TYR A 151 12.56 -3.18 -4.72
C TYR A 151 12.45 -4.10 -5.95
N THR A 152 11.40 -4.93 -6.02
CA THR A 152 11.14 -5.82 -7.14
C THR A 152 9.98 -5.28 -7.98
N VAL A 153 10.13 -5.33 -9.30
CA VAL A 153 9.08 -5.03 -10.28
C VAL A 153 8.41 -6.34 -10.67
N VAL A 154 7.10 -6.43 -10.48
CA VAL A 154 6.29 -7.60 -10.86
C VAL A 154 5.17 -7.19 -11.81
N GLY A 155 4.71 -8.12 -12.66
CA GLY A 155 3.60 -7.90 -13.59
C GLY A 155 2.99 -9.19 -14.10
N GLY A 156 1.84 -9.07 -14.77
CA GLY A 156 1.12 -10.18 -15.39
C GLY A 156 0.04 -10.83 -14.51
N VAL A 157 -0.63 -11.83 -15.06
CA VAL A 157 -1.73 -12.59 -14.43
C VAL A 157 -1.44 -14.09 -14.57
N PRO A 158 -1.03 -14.77 -13.47
CA PRO A 158 -0.63 -14.22 -12.18
C PRO A 158 0.70 -13.45 -12.27
N ALA A 159 0.89 -12.47 -11.38
CA ALA A 159 2.09 -11.64 -11.36
C ALA A 159 3.37 -12.46 -11.15
N ARG A 160 4.42 -12.11 -11.92
CA ARG A 160 5.76 -12.69 -11.83
C ARG A 160 6.80 -11.57 -11.77
N ALA A 161 7.94 -11.85 -11.18
CA ALA A 161 9.07 -10.94 -11.18
C ALA A 161 9.54 -10.65 -12.61
N ILE A 162 9.66 -9.36 -12.93
CA ILE A 162 10.19 -8.88 -14.23
C ILE A 162 11.66 -8.52 -14.05
N ARG A 163 11.97 -7.72 -13.01
CA ARG A 163 13.34 -7.29 -12.68
C ARG A 163 13.39 -6.72 -11.26
N ARG A 164 14.59 -6.52 -10.75
CA ARG A 164 14.81 -5.65 -9.60
C ARG A 164 14.86 -4.18 -10.02
N ARG A 165 14.50 -3.26 -9.14
CA ARG A 165 14.73 -1.83 -9.33
C ARG A 165 16.22 -1.51 -9.26
N PHE A 166 16.90 -2.11 -8.29
CA PHE A 166 18.30 -1.88 -7.95
C PHE A 166 19.03 -3.21 -7.66
N PRO A 167 20.38 -3.22 -7.70
CA PRO A 167 21.18 -4.32 -7.15
C PRO A 167 20.85 -4.58 -5.68
N GLU A 168 21.07 -5.81 -5.19
CA GLU A 168 20.72 -6.21 -3.82
C GLU A 168 21.30 -5.29 -2.76
N LEU A 169 22.61 -4.98 -2.85
CA LEU A 169 23.30 -4.13 -1.87
C LEU A 169 22.70 -2.73 -1.77
N VAL A 170 22.27 -2.16 -2.90
CA VAL A 170 21.58 -0.86 -2.93
C VAL A 170 20.19 -0.97 -2.29
N ALA A 171 19.45 -2.02 -2.59
CA ALA A 171 18.13 -2.25 -1.99
C ALA A 171 18.22 -2.43 -0.47
N GLU A 172 19.22 -3.17 0.02
CA GLU A 172 19.49 -3.33 1.45
C GLU A 172 19.88 -2.00 2.11
N SER A 173 20.75 -1.22 1.46
CA SER A 173 21.14 0.11 1.93
C SER A 173 19.94 1.04 2.08
N LEU A 174 19.09 1.14 1.05
CA LEU A 174 17.86 1.95 1.09
C LEU A 174 16.90 1.54 2.22
N ARG A 175 16.81 0.23 2.51
CA ARG A 175 16.00 -0.27 3.64
C ARG A 175 16.59 0.13 4.99
N ARG A 176 17.92 0.18 5.13
CA ARG A 176 18.58 0.69 6.36
C ARG A 176 18.44 2.19 6.51
N ILE A 177 18.54 2.92 5.41
CA ILE A 177 18.33 4.38 5.38
C ILE A 177 16.92 4.73 5.83
N ALA A 178 15.92 3.97 5.39
CA ALA A 178 14.51 4.14 5.72
C ALA A 178 14.06 5.62 5.65
N TRP A 179 14.40 6.30 4.55
CA TRP A 179 14.20 7.74 4.38
C TRP A 179 12.74 8.20 4.61
N TRP A 180 11.78 7.31 4.41
CA TRP A 180 10.35 7.57 4.69
C TRP A 180 10.03 7.78 6.18
N ASP A 181 10.98 7.50 7.06
CA ASP A 181 10.88 7.75 8.51
C ASP A 181 11.63 9.02 8.95
N TRP A 182 12.26 9.72 8.02
CA TRP A 182 12.88 11.00 8.31
C TRP A 182 11.85 12.09 8.64
N PRO A 183 12.18 13.08 9.46
CA PRO A 183 11.34 14.27 9.65
C PRO A 183 11.02 14.96 8.33
N ASP A 184 9.83 15.54 8.22
CA ASP A 184 9.37 16.24 7.00
C ASP A 184 10.39 17.28 6.51
N GLU A 185 10.93 18.07 7.43
CA GLU A 185 11.92 19.13 7.14
C GLU A 185 13.16 18.54 6.48
N VAL A 186 13.64 17.41 7.00
CA VAL A 186 14.82 16.72 6.48
C VAL A 186 14.61 16.18 5.07
N ILE A 187 13.42 15.62 4.78
CA ILE A 187 13.09 15.11 3.46
C ILE A 187 13.09 16.24 2.42
N PHE A 188 12.49 17.37 2.75
CA PHE A 188 12.40 18.51 1.81
C PHE A 188 13.69 19.30 1.68
N GLU A 189 14.49 19.41 2.72
CA GLU A 189 15.84 19.99 2.65
C GLU A 189 16.77 19.18 1.74
N ARG A 190 16.60 17.85 1.70
CA ARG A 190 17.40 16.92 0.90
C ARG A 190 16.78 16.56 -0.44
N LEU A 191 15.78 17.30 -0.89
CA LEU A 191 15.08 17.01 -2.16
C LEU A 191 16.04 17.00 -3.37
N SER A 192 17.13 17.78 -3.34
CA SER A 192 18.19 17.76 -4.35
C SER A 192 18.89 16.40 -4.43
N ASP A 193 19.14 15.76 -3.29
CA ASP A 193 19.83 14.47 -3.22
C ASP A 193 18.97 13.36 -3.88
N PHE A 194 17.65 13.40 -3.63
CA PHE A 194 16.71 12.48 -4.27
C PHE A 194 16.62 12.66 -5.79
N ARG A 195 16.93 13.85 -6.33
CA ARG A 195 16.73 14.19 -7.75
C ARG A 195 17.99 14.07 -8.60
N SER A 196 19.13 14.36 -8.04
CA SER A 196 20.37 14.59 -8.80
C SER A 196 21.50 13.62 -8.47
N GLU A 197 21.44 12.89 -7.37
CA GLU A 197 22.49 11.93 -7.03
C GLU A 197 22.26 10.58 -7.73
N ALA A 198 23.37 9.94 -8.16
CA ALA A 198 23.33 8.53 -8.47
C ALA A 198 22.94 7.75 -7.22
N ILE A 199 22.17 6.68 -7.37
CA ILE A 199 21.61 5.94 -6.22
C ILE A 199 22.70 5.43 -5.27
N GLU A 200 23.84 5.06 -5.80
CA GLU A 200 25.00 4.62 -5.01
C GLU A 200 25.55 5.74 -4.14
N GLN A 201 25.64 6.97 -4.67
CA GLN A 201 26.09 8.16 -3.92
C GLN A 201 25.11 8.51 -2.80
N PHE A 202 23.81 8.40 -3.07
CA PHE A 202 22.77 8.56 -2.05
C PHE A 202 22.95 7.54 -0.92
N CYS A 203 23.17 6.27 -1.27
CA CYS A 203 23.43 5.21 -0.29
C CYS A 203 24.73 5.46 0.50
N GLU A 204 25.83 5.82 -0.17
CA GLU A 204 27.10 6.15 0.50
C GLU A 204 26.98 7.30 1.50
N ARG A 205 26.14 8.29 1.20
CA ARG A 205 25.93 9.46 2.05
C ARG A 205 25.06 9.17 3.26
N TRP A 206 23.98 8.37 3.08
CA TRP A 206 22.92 8.30 4.05
C TRP A 206 22.77 6.93 4.74
N ASP A 207 23.47 5.88 4.29
CA ASP A 207 23.41 4.58 4.94
C ASP A 207 24.13 4.62 6.30
N PRO A 208 23.41 4.39 7.42
CA PRO A 208 24.01 4.40 8.74
C PRO A 208 25.15 3.37 8.91
N ALA A 209 25.13 2.27 8.17
CA ALA A 209 26.20 1.28 8.20
C ALA A 209 27.49 1.80 7.54
N VAL A 210 27.40 2.67 6.53
CA VAL A 210 28.56 3.29 5.88
C VAL A 210 29.10 4.43 6.75
N ALA A 211 28.21 5.22 7.37
CA ALA A 211 28.61 6.31 8.26
C ALA A 211 29.39 5.81 9.50
N ALA A 212 29.04 4.63 10.03
CA ALA A 212 29.71 4.02 11.18
C ALA A 212 31.10 3.43 10.86
N SER A 213 31.45 3.30 9.58
CA SER A 213 32.74 2.72 9.12
C SER A 213 33.78 3.78 8.72
N ARG A 214 33.42 5.06 8.82
CA ARG A 214 34.30 6.22 8.60
C ARG A 214 34.78 6.83 9.91
#